data_72e4b58ef701972631f5153738ed6276
#
_entry.id   72e4b58ef701972631f5153738ed6276
#
_cell.length_a   1.000
_cell.length_b   1.000
_cell.length_c   1.000
_cell.angle_alpha   90.00
_cell.angle_beta   90.00
_cell.angle_gamma   90.00
#
_symmetry.space_group_name_H-M   'P 1'
#
loop_
_entity.id
_entity.type
_entity.pdbx_description
1 polymer ?
#
loop_
_entity_poly.entity_id
_entity_poly.type
_entity_poly.pdbx_seq_one_letter_code
_entity_poly.pdbx_strand_id
1 'polypeptide(L)'
;TSAGEKEAIDAGNLIKERDIKFSIMFTSALKRAQITGQMILDVIDQTNIEVIKDQALNERDYGELAGLNKDDARKQWGEEQVHIWRRSYDIPPPGGESLKNTAERVLPYFNSFILPKLLQGENILVAAHGNSLRSLVMQLDNLSKDEVIALEIPTGAPIIYSFAGDQQPISKENLFE
;
A
#
# COMPACT_ATOMS: atom_id res chain seq x y z
N THR A 1 0.97 -12.47 12.74
CA THR A 1 1.98 -12.56 13.81
C THR A 1 1.69 -11.55 14.92
N SER A 2 2.21 -11.78 16.11
CA SER A 2 2.03 -10.85 17.23
C SER A 2 2.66 -9.47 16.95
N ALA A 3 3.78 -9.44 16.23
CA ALA A 3 4.41 -8.19 15.81
C ALA A 3 3.54 -7.41 14.83
N GLY A 4 2.96 -8.10 13.86
CA GLY A 4 2.04 -7.48 12.90
C GLY A 4 0.74 -6.98 13.55
N GLU A 5 0.23 -7.71 14.53
CA GLU A 5 -0.92 -7.28 15.31
C GLU A 5 -0.63 -6.01 16.09
N LYS A 6 0.54 -5.95 16.73
CA LYS A 6 0.97 -4.76 17.46
C LYS A 6 1.10 -3.55 16.54
N GLU A 7 1.69 -3.72 15.37
CA GLU A 7 1.82 -2.65 14.36
C GLU A 7 0.44 -2.13 13.92
N ALA A 8 -0.51 -3.03 13.70
CA ALA A 8 -1.87 -2.64 13.31
C ALA A 8 -2.58 -1.86 14.43
N ILE A 9 -2.42 -2.29 15.67
CA ILE A 9 -2.99 -1.60 16.83
C ILE A 9 -2.36 -0.22 17.00
N ASP A 10 -1.04 -0.12 16.90
CA ASP A 10 -0.32 1.15 17.00
C ASP A 10 -0.75 2.10 15.89
N ALA A 11 -0.88 1.62 14.66
CA ALA A 11 -1.38 2.41 13.54
C ALA A 11 -2.81 2.91 13.80
N GLY A 12 -3.68 2.04 14.30
CA GLY A 12 -5.04 2.41 14.68
C GLY A 12 -5.09 3.51 15.73
N ASN A 13 -4.22 3.43 16.73
CA ASN A 13 -4.14 4.45 17.77
C ASN A 13 -3.68 5.80 17.23
N LEU A 14 -2.72 5.81 16.30
CA LEU A 14 -2.27 7.04 15.65
C LEU A 14 -3.38 7.68 14.82
N ILE A 15 -4.14 6.88 14.10
CA ILE A 15 -5.28 7.36 13.31
C ILE A 15 -6.39 7.88 14.23
N LYS A 16 -6.64 7.19 15.33
CA LYS A 16 -7.67 7.57 16.31
C LYS A 16 -7.45 8.99 16.85
N GLU A 17 -6.20 9.36 17.07
CA GLU A 17 -5.85 10.70 17.57
C GLU A 17 -6.27 11.83 16.62
N ARG A 18 -6.46 11.52 15.34
CA ARG A 18 -6.89 12.49 14.31
C ARG A 18 -8.40 12.66 14.24
N ASP A 19 -9.14 11.81 14.93
CA ASP A 19 -10.62 11.85 14.98
C ASP A 19 -11.27 11.89 13.59
N ILE A 20 -10.79 11.04 12.69
CA ILE A 20 -11.32 10.94 11.32
C ILE A 20 -12.41 9.88 11.28
N LYS A 21 -13.56 10.22 10.71
CA LYS A 21 -14.64 9.26 10.45
C LYS A 21 -14.56 8.79 9.01
N PHE A 22 -14.33 7.50 8.83
CA PHE A 22 -14.25 6.88 7.51
C PHE A 22 -15.61 6.39 7.06
N SER A 23 -15.89 6.50 5.76
CA SER A 23 -17.11 5.93 5.18
C SER A 23 -16.86 4.56 4.55
N ILE A 24 -15.65 4.31 4.06
CA ILE A 24 -15.28 3.09 3.35
C ILE A 24 -13.83 2.72 3.66
N MET A 25 -13.54 1.41 3.73
CA MET A 25 -12.18 0.88 3.67
C MET A 25 -12.01 0.10 2.37
N PHE A 26 -10.94 0.43 1.62
CA PHE A 26 -10.49 -0.37 0.48
C PHE A 26 -9.30 -1.22 0.92
N THR A 27 -9.29 -2.48 0.53
CA THR A 27 -8.18 -3.39 0.85
C THR A 27 -8.00 -4.40 -0.27
N SER A 28 -6.93 -5.19 -0.19
CA SER A 28 -6.63 -6.19 -1.20
C SER A 28 -7.45 -7.47 -1.04
N ALA A 29 -7.26 -8.40 -1.95
CA ALA A 29 -7.84 -9.74 -1.84
C ALA A 29 -7.05 -10.65 -0.89
N LEU A 30 -5.92 -10.18 -0.34
CA LEU A 30 -5.07 -10.97 0.55
C LEU A 30 -5.48 -10.75 2.01
N LYS A 31 -5.60 -11.85 2.74
CA LYS A 31 -6.10 -11.81 4.13
C LYS A 31 -5.26 -10.95 5.06
N ARG A 32 -3.93 -10.93 4.89
CA ARG A 32 -3.06 -10.16 5.79
C ARG A 32 -3.38 -8.66 5.78
N ALA A 33 -3.71 -8.09 4.63
CA ALA A 33 -4.12 -6.70 4.55
C ALA A 33 -5.53 -6.48 5.11
N GLN A 34 -6.44 -7.42 4.85
CA GLN A 34 -7.80 -7.36 5.37
C GLN A 34 -7.81 -7.40 6.90
N ILE A 35 -7.00 -8.27 7.48
CA ILE A 35 -6.88 -8.41 8.94
C ILE A 35 -6.30 -7.13 9.55
N THR A 36 -5.23 -6.59 8.97
CA THR A 36 -4.64 -5.33 9.43
C THR A 36 -5.67 -4.20 9.39
N GLY A 37 -6.38 -4.06 8.29
CA GLY A 37 -7.43 -3.05 8.15
C GLY A 37 -8.54 -3.22 9.17
N GLN A 38 -8.99 -4.46 9.39
CA GLN A 38 -10.03 -4.75 10.37
C GLN A 38 -9.58 -4.40 11.79
N MET A 39 -8.33 -4.72 12.14
CA MET A 39 -7.79 -4.36 13.46
C MET A 39 -7.74 -2.84 13.65
N ILE A 40 -7.37 -2.09 12.61
CA ILE A 40 -7.40 -0.62 12.66
C ILE A 40 -8.84 -0.14 12.91
N LEU A 41 -9.81 -0.66 12.17
CA LEU A 41 -11.21 -0.29 12.35
C LEU A 41 -11.72 -0.62 13.75
N ASP A 42 -11.29 -1.74 14.33
CA ASP A 42 -11.62 -2.11 15.70
C ASP A 42 -11.08 -1.07 16.70
N VAL A 43 -9.83 -0.66 16.55
CA VAL A 43 -9.19 0.31 17.45
C VAL A 43 -9.88 1.67 17.37
N ILE A 44 -10.26 2.13 16.18
CA ILE A 44 -10.92 3.43 16.00
C ILE A 44 -12.44 3.36 16.19
N ASP A 45 -12.95 2.19 16.52
CA ASP A 45 -14.38 1.93 16.78
C ASP A 45 -15.28 2.28 15.57
N GLN A 46 -14.86 1.85 14.38
CA GLN A 46 -15.58 2.08 13.14
C GLN A 46 -15.78 0.79 12.34
N THR A 47 -16.28 -0.25 12.97
CA THR A 47 -16.43 -1.57 12.36
C THR A 47 -17.64 -1.69 11.42
N ASN A 48 -18.55 -0.72 11.41
CA ASN A 48 -19.78 -0.76 10.63
C ASN A 48 -19.68 -0.10 9.26
N ILE A 49 -18.49 0.26 8.82
CA ILE A 49 -18.30 0.88 7.51
C ILE A 49 -18.20 -0.18 6.41
N GLU A 50 -18.46 0.24 5.18
CA GLU A 50 -18.31 -0.63 4.02
C GLU A 50 -16.84 -0.99 3.82
N VAL A 51 -16.58 -2.27 3.48
CA VAL A 51 -15.24 -2.76 3.15
C VAL A 51 -15.27 -3.33 1.75
N ILE A 52 -14.44 -2.80 0.88
CA ILE A 52 -14.31 -3.24 -0.51
C ILE A 52 -12.94 -3.91 -0.69
N LYS A 53 -12.97 -5.17 -1.12
CA LYS A 53 -11.78 -5.99 -1.35
C LYS A 53 -11.56 -6.14 -2.84
N ASP A 54 -10.36 -5.88 -3.33
CA ASP A 54 -10.05 -6.05 -4.74
C ASP A 54 -8.60 -6.47 -4.94
N GLN A 55 -8.39 -7.41 -5.87
CA GLN A 55 -7.05 -7.90 -6.20
C GLN A 55 -6.15 -6.82 -6.82
N ALA A 56 -6.72 -5.74 -7.35
CA ALA A 56 -5.92 -4.63 -7.87
C ALA A 56 -4.98 -4.04 -6.83
N LEU A 57 -5.34 -4.13 -5.53
CA LEU A 57 -4.53 -3.63 -4.43
C LEU A 57 -3.60 -4.69 -3.82
N ASN A 58 -3.52 -5.88 -4.40
CA ASN A 58 -2.64 -6.93 -3.91
C ASN A 58 -1.17 -6.50 -3.95
N GLU A 59 -0.37 -7.15 -3.11
CA GLU A 59 1.07 -6.96 -3.14
C GLU A 59 1.64 -7.36 -4.51
N ARG A 60 2.77 -6.76 -4.85
CA ARG A 60 3.55 -7.10 -6.03
C ARG A 60 3.81 -8.61 -6.06
N ASP A 61 3.57 -9.22 -7.21
CA ASP A 61 3.86 -10.63 -7.41
C ASP A 61 5.35 -10.79 -7.75
N TYR A 62 6.07 -11.47 -6.87
CA TYR A 62 7.50 -11.73 -7.07
C TYR A 62 7.79 -12.96 -7.94
N GLY A 63 6.74 -13.64 -8.46
CA GLY A 63 6.91 -14.78 -9.35
C GLY A 63 7.76 -15.88 -8.75
N GLU A 64 8.79 -16.32 -9.47
CA GLU A 64 9.69 -17.38 -9.01
C GLU A 64 10.56 -17.00 -7.81
N LEU A 65 10.65 -15.71 -7.46
CA LEU A 65 11.33 -15.29 -6.24
C LEU A 65 10.46 -15.47 -4.99
N ALA A 66 9.15 -15.66 -5.16
CA ALA A 66 8.24 -15.79 -4.03
C ALA A 66 8.54 -17.07 -3.24
N GLY A 67 8.60 -16.94 -1.92
CA GLY A 67 8.88 -18.07 -1.04
C GLY A 67 10.35 -18.48 -0.93
N LEU A 68 11.24 -17.88 -1.75
CA LEU A 68 12.66 -18.12 -1.65
C LEU A 68 13.30 -17.11 -0.70
N ASN A 69 14.24 -17.58 0.13
CA ASN A 69 15.07 -16.65 0.87
C ASN A 69 16.09 -15.99 -0.08
N LYS A 70 16.70 -14.90 0.38
CA LYS A 70 17.64 -14.13 -0.46
C LYS A 70 18.84 -14.95 -0.91
N ASP A 71 19.33 -15.84 -0.05
CA ASP A 71 20.51 -16.65 -0.36
C ASP A 71 20.21 -17.71 -1.43
N ASP A 72 19.06 -18.37 -1.35
CA ASP A 72 18.63 -19.35 -2.36
C ASP A 72 18.40 -18.69 -3.72
N ALA A 73 17.78 -17.51 -3.74
CA ALA A 73 17.59 -16.75 -4.97
C ALA A 73 18.95 -16.35 -5.58
N ARG A 74 19.89 -15.87 -4.78
CA ARG A 74 21.23 -15.52 -5.24
C ARG A 74 21.99 -16.70 -5.81
N LYS A 75 21.84 -17.87 -5.22
CA LYS A 75 22.45 -19.12 -5.72
C LYS A 75 21.88 -19.52 -7.08
N GLN A 76 20.60 -19.33 -7.29
CA GLN A 76 19.91 -19.75 -8.53
C GLN A 76 20.17 -18.80 -9.69
N TRP A 77 20.11 -17.48 -9.47
CA TRP A 77 20.20 -16.47 -10.54
C TRP A 77 21.39 -15.52 -10.43
N GLY A 78 22.15 -15.55 -9.37
CA GLY A 78 23.25 -14.62 -9.11
C GLY A 78 22.78 -13.39 -8.33
N GLU A 79 23.69 -12.81 -7.57
CA GLU A 79 23.41 -11.67 -6.70
C GLU A 79 22.99 -10.42 -7.49
N GLU A 80 23.68 -10.12 -8.59
CA GLU A 80 23.39 -8.96 -9.41
C GLU A 80 22.00 -9.02 -10.03
N GLN A 81 21.61 -10.17 -10.60
CA GLN A 81 20.31 -10.34 -11.24
C GLN A 81 19.18 -10.24 -10.21
N VAL A 82 19.34 -10.85 -9.05
CA VAL A 82 18.33 -10.76 -7.97
C VAL A 82 18.20 -9.33 -7.48
N HIS A 83 19.32 -8.61 -7.35
CA HIS A 83 19.31 -7.20 -6.95
C HIS A 83 18.53 -6.35 -7.97
N ILE A 84 18.77 -6.58 -9.27
CA ILE A 84 18.04 -5.88 -10.34
C ILE A 84 16.54 -6.13 -10.22
N TRP A 85 16.10 -7.36 -10.06
CA TRP A 85 14.68 -7.67 -9.93
C TRP A 85 14.04 -7.03 -8.70
N ARG A 86 14.76 -6.94 -7.59
CA ARG A 86 14.23 -6.37 -6.36
C ARG A 86 14.26 -4.86 -6.31
N ARG A 87 15.18 -4.23 -7.02
CA ARG A 87 15.45 -2.79 -6.89
C ARG A 87 15.17 -1.96 -8.13
N SER A 88 14.99 -2.57 -9.30
CA SER A 88 14.62 -1.82 -10.50
C SER A 88 13.12 -1.50 -10.50
N TYR A 89 12.78 -0.45 -11.26
CA TYR A 89 11.38 -0.05 -11.42
C TYR A 89 10.62 -0.95 -12.38
N ASP A 90 11.23 -1.32 -13.49
CA ASP A 90 10.55 -1.90 -14.66
C ASP A 90 11.02 -3.29 -15.09
N ILE A 91 11.94 -3.91 -14.37
CA ILE A 91 12.44 -5.24 -14.72
C ILE A 91 11.81 -6.30 -13.79
N PRO A 92 10.84 -7.11 -14.29
CA PRO A 92 10.17 -8.09 -13.46
C PRO A 92 11.01 -9.35 -13.25
N PRO A 93 10.85 -10.04 -12.10
CA PRO A 93 11.38 -11.38 -11.95
C PRO A 93 10.60 -12.36 -12.81
N PRO A 94 11.16 -13.58 -13.06
CA PRO A 94 10.46 -14.58 -13.88
C PRO A 94 9.07 -14.90 -13.32
N GLY A 95 8.06 -14.80 -14.18
CA GLY A 95 6.67 -15.07 -13.81
C GLY A 95 6.03 -14.06 -12.87
N GLY A 96 6.69 -12.94 -12.59
CA GLY A 96 6.21 -11.97 -11.62
C GLY A 96 6.04 -10.57 -12.19
N GLU A 97 5.89 -9.60 -11.27
CA GLU A 97 5.68 -8.20 -11.59
C GLU A 97 6.90 -7.35 -11.23
N SER A 98 7.18 -6.33 -12.05
CA SER A 98 7.98 -5.17 -11.63
C SER A 98 7.10 -4.23 -10.82
N LEU A 99 7.71 -3.23 -10.19
CA LEU A 99 6.93 -2.16 -9.54
C LEU A 99 6.05 -1.43 -10.56
N LYS A 100 6.55 -1.23 -11.77
CA LYS A 100 5.79 -0.65 -12.88
C LYS A 100 4.54 -1.47 -13.19
N ASN A 101 4.66 -2.80 -13.27
CA ASN A 101 3.52 -3.69 -13.52
C ASN A 101 2.49 -3.58 -12.38
N THR A 102 2.95 -3.53 -11.13
CA THR A 102 2.07 -3.33 -9.98
C THR A 102 1.31 -2.00 -10.11
N ALA A 103 2.00 -0.92 -10.44
CA ALA A 103 1.38 0.40 -10.62
C ALA A 103 0.37 0.41 -11.76
N GLU A 104 0.61 -0.34 -12.84
CA GLU A 104 -0.31 -0.42 -13.98
C GLU A 104 -1.67 -1.02 -13.63
N ARG A 105 -1.79 -1.77 -12.54
CA ARG A 105 -3.08 -2.27 -12.05
C ARG A 105 -3.62 -1.48 -10.86
N VAL A 106 -2.76 -0.96 -10.00
CA VAL A 106 -3.16 -0.20 -8.81
C VAL A 106 -3.71 1.17 -9.19
N LEU A 107 -3.00 1.91 -10.05
CA LEU A 107 -3.37 3.30 -10.35
C LEU A 107 -4.68 3.44 -11.13
N PRO A 108 -4.98 2.64 -12.16
CA PRO A 108 -6.29 2.70 -12.79
C PRO A 108 -7.42 2.39 -11.81
N TYR A 109 -7.23 1.43 -10.92
CA TYR A 109 -8.22 1.10 -9.90
C TYR A 109 -8.45 2.28 -8.95
N PHE A 110 -7.37 2.87 -8.44
CA PHE A 110 -7.45 4.05 -7.58
C PHE A 110 -8.18 5.20 -8.27
N ASN A 111 -7.79 5.52 -9.50
CA ASN A 111 -8.37 6.65 -10.24
C ASN A 111 -9.84 6.42 -10.60
N SER A 112 -10.27 5.18 -10.80
CA SER A 112 -11.64 4.86 -11.19
C SER A 112 -12.59 4.63 -10.01
N PHE A 113 -12.11 4.06 -8.90
CA PHE A 113 -12.96 3.62 -7.80
C PHE A 113 -12.74 4.36 -6.48
N ILE A 114 -11.53 4.82 -6.19
CA ILE A 114 -11.21 5.46 -4.91
C ILE A 114 -11.22 6.98 -5.04
N LEU A 115 -10.47 7.52 -6.00
CA LEU A 115 -10.36 8.96 -6.17
C LEU A 115 -11.70 9.69 -6.33
N PRO A 116 -12.67 9.19 -7.14
CA PRO A 116 -13.95 9.87 -7.26
C PRO A 116 -14.69 10.04 -5.93
N LYS A 117 -14.57 9.07 -5.02
CA LYS A 117 -15.19 9.15 -3.71
C LYS A 117 -14.50 10.18 -2.82
N LEU A 118 -13.16 10.25 -2.89
CA LEU A 118 -12.40 11.28 -2.19
C LEU A 118 -12.80 12.68 -2.67
N LEU A 119 -13.01 12.86 -3.98
CA LEU A 119 -13.41 14.14 -4.55
C LEU A 119 -14.86 14.52 -4.19
N GLN A 120 -15.67 13.54 -3.76
CA GLN A 120 -17.02 13.77 -3.23
C GLN A 120 -17.02 14.12 -1.75
N GLY A 121 -15.85 14.16 -1.12
CA GLY A 121 -15.71 14.49 0.30
C GLY A 121 -15.73 13.30 1.24
N GLU A 122 -15.69 12.07 0.73
CA GLU A 122 -15.64 10.88 1.58
C GLU A 122 -14.25 10.68 2.16
N ASN A 123 -14.18 10.23 3.40
CA ASN A 123 -12.95 9.82 4.05
C ASN A 123 -12.76 8.32 3.86
N ILE A 124 -11.62 7.92 3.33
CA ILE A 124 -11.36 6.55 2.93
C ILE A 124 -10.10 6.02 3.60
N LEU A 125 -10.19 4.81 4.15
CA LEU A 125 -9.04 4.07 4.65
C LEU A 125 -8.60 3.07 3.58
N VAL A 126 -7.31 3.04 3.26
CA VAL A 126 -6.73 2.04 2.37
C VAL A 126 -5.74 1.20 3.17
N ALA A 127 -6.02 -0.09 3.28
CA ALA A 127 -5.14 -1.06 3.91
C ALA A 127 -4.64 -2.04 2.84
N ALA A 128 -3.38 -1.93 2.47
CA ALA A 128 -2.79 -2.70 1.40
C ALA A 128 -1.35 -3.13 1.73
N HIS A 129 -0.45 -3.06 0.77
CA HIS A 129 0.89 -3.64 0.90
C HIS A 129 1.96 -2.64 0.47
N GLY A 130 3.23 -2.92 0.82
CA GLY A 130 4.34 -2.02 0.55
C GLY A 130 4.41 -1.52 -0.89
N ASN A 131 4.34 -2.42 -1.87
CA ASN A 131 4.49 -2.02 -3.27
C ASN A 131 3.20 -1.46 -3.88
N SER A 132 2.03 -1.96 -3.47
CA SER A 132 0.77 -1.35 -3.92
C SER A 132 0.63 0.07 -3.36
N LEU A 133 1.01 0.29 -2.10
CA LEU A 133 1.02 1.63 -1.49
C LEU A 133 2.07 2.54 -2.12
N ARG A 134 3.27 2.02 -2.45
CA ARG A 134 4.28 2.78 -3.19
C ARG A 134 3.74 3.32 -4.51
N SER A 135 2.95 2.51 -5.20
CA SER A 135 2.31 2.93 -6.46
C SER A 135 1.39 4.14 -6.24
N LEU A 136 0.61 4.12 -5.16
CA LEU A 136 -0.26 5.24 -4.80
C LEU A 136 0.55 6.48 -4.43
N VAL A 137 1.57 6.33 -3.59
CA VAL A 137 2.43 7.44 -3.18
C VAL A 137 3.15 8.05 -4.38
N MET A 138 3.59 7.21 -5.32
CA MET A 138 4.22 7.68 -6.56
C MET A 138 3.32 8.69 -7.30
N GLN A 139 2.04 8.36 -7.46
CA GLN A 139 1.11 9.27 -8.12
C GLN A 139 0.80 10.49 -7.25
N LEU A 140 0.50 10.30 -5.98
CA LEU A 140 0.06 11.39 -5.09
C LEU A 140 1.17 12.39 -4.79
N ASP A 141 2.41 11.93 -4.72
CA ASP A 141 3.59 12.78 -4.47
C ASP A 141 4.33 13.18 -5.75
N ASN A 142 3.87 12.73 -6.92
CA ASN A 142 4.51 12.95 -8.21
C ASN A 142 5.97 12.52 -8.23
N LEU A 143 6.26 11.31 -7.74
CA LEU A 143 7.61 10.79 -7.66
C LEU A 143 8.10 10.27 -9.00
N SER A 144 9.40 10.46 -9.27
CA SER A 144 10.09 9.84 -10.40
C SER A 144 10.30 8.34 -10.13
N LYS A 145 10.74 7.61 -11.17
CA LYS A 145 11.11 6.20 -11.04
C LYS A 145 12.19 6.00 -9.98
N ASP A 146 13.22 6.84 -9.99
CA ASP A 146 14.32 6.74 -9.03
C ASP A 146 13.86 7.06 -7.60
N GLU A 147 12.99 8.05 -7.46
CA GLU A 147 12.45 8.42 -6.16
C GLU A 147 11.58 7.31 -5.56
N VAL A 148 10.73 6.68 -6.37
CA VAL A 148 9.82 5.64 -5.86
C VAL A 148 10.55 4.36 -5.46
N ILE A 149 11.61 3.97 -6.17
CA ILE A 149 12.39 2.79 -5.79
C ILE A 149 13.20 3.02 -4.52
N ALA A 150 13.57 4.27 -4.24
CA ALA A 150 14.27 4.64 -3.01
C ALA A 150 13.32 4.88 -1.83
N LEU A 151 12.02 4.97 -2.09
CA LEU A 151 11.03 5.22 -1.05
C LEU A 151 10.90 4.02 -0.11
N GLU A 152 10.95 4.28 1.18
CA GLU A 152 10.66 3.29 2.20
C GLU A 152 9.42 3.70 2.99
N ILE A 153 8.43 2.80 3.02
CA ILE A 153 7.25 2.97 3.85
C ILE A 153 7.34 1.94 4.97
N PRO A 154 7.60 2.36 6.22
CA PRO A 154 7.67 1.41 7.33
C PRO A 154 6.33 0.68 7.51
N THR A 155 6.39 -0.60 7.87
CA THR A 155 5.17 -1.36 8.17
C THR A 155 4.42 -0.73 9.33
N GLY A 156 3.09 -0.70 9.24
CA GLY A 156 2.27 -0.10 10.29
C GLY A 156 2.40 1.42 10.40
N ALA A 157 2.88 2.09 9.35
CA ALA A 157 3.12 3.53 9.35
C ALA A 157 2.03 4.25 8.54
N PRO A 158 1.01 4.84 9.20
CA PRO A 158 -0.07 5.50 8.47
C PRO A 158 0.38 6.80 7.82
N ILE A 159 -0.17 7.06 6.63
CA ILE A 159 0.02 8.32 5.91
C ILE A 159 -1.36 8.90 5.62
N ILE A 160 -1.56 10.17 5.95
CA ILE A 160 -2.82 10.86 5.66
C ILE A 160 -2.60 11.83 4.51
N TYR A 161 -3.42 11.68 3.47
CA TYR A 161 -3.52 12.64 2.39
C TYR A 161 -4.86 13.36 2.50
N SER A 162 -4.86 14.68 2.36
CA SER A 162 -6.09 15.49 2.35
C SER A 162 -6.35 16.03 0.96
N PHE A 163 -7.60 15.99 0.54
CA PHE A 163 -8.05 16.43 -0.78
C PHE A 163 -9.07 17.58 -0.64
N ALA A 164 -9.07 18.49 -1.62
CA ALA A 164 -9.99 19.63 -1.64
C ALA A 164 -10.71 19.76 -3.00
N GLY A 165 -11.20 18.64 -3.54
CA GLY A 165 -11.95 18.62 -4.79
C GLY A 165 -11.11 18.57 -6.06
N ASP A 166 -9.79 18.50 -5.94
CA ASP A 166 -8.86 18.34 -7.07
C ASP A 166 -8.22 16.95 -7.02
N GLN A 167 -7.70 16.49 -8.15
CA GLN A 167 -7.08 15.15 -8.26
C GLN A 167 -5.78 15.01 -7.46
N GLN A 168 -5.14 16.13 -7.15
CA GLN A 168 -3.93 16.14 -6.31
C GLN A 168 -4.28 16.47 -4.87
N PRO A 169 -3.61 15.84 -3.90
CA PRO A 169 -3.83 16.17 -2.49
C PRO A 169 -3.29 17.56 -2.18
N ILE A 170 -3.95 18.22 -1.23
CA ILE A 170 -3.51 19.53 -0.73
C ILE A 170 -2.53 19.44 0.43
N SER A 171 -2.48 18.29 1.09
CA SER A 171 -1.55 18.06 2.19
C SER A 171 -1.28 16.57 2.39
N LYS A 172 -0.15 16.29 3.03
CA LYS A 172 0.28 14.95 3.40
C LYS A 172 0.85 15.00 4.82
N GLU A 173 0.50 14.00 5.62
CA GLU A 173 1.03 13.86 6.98
C GLU A 173 1.44 12.41 7.22
N ASN A 174 2.71 12.22 7.62
CA ASN A 174 3.22 10.92 8.04
C ASN A 174 3.05 10.80 9.55
N LEU A 175 2.19 9.87 10.00
CA LEU A 175 1.89 9.72 11.43
C LEU A 175 2.97 8.98 12.21
N PHE A 176 4.00 8.50 11.54
CA PHE A 176 5.10 7.75 12.14
C PHE A 176 6.37 8.58 12.36
N GLU A 177 6.33 9.86 12.11
CA GLU A 177 7.43 10.81 12.33
C GLU A 177 7.24 11.61 13.62
#